data_a8fdedde463fba317520cc643b6266d6
#
_entry.id   a8fdedde463fba317520cc643b6266d6
#
_cell.length_a   1.000
_cell.length_b   1.000
_cell.length_c   1.000
_cell.angle_alpha   90.00
_cell.angle_beta   90.00
_cell.angle_gamma   90.00
#
_symmetry.space_group_name_H-M   'P 1'
#
loop_
_entity.id
_entity.type
_entity.pdbx_description
1 polymer ?
#
loop_
_entity_poly.entity_id
_entity_poly.type
_entity_poly.pdbx_seq_one_letter_code
_entity_poly.pdbx_strand_id
1 'polypeptide(L)'
;TPMSFISMKENQGNKTASLMKQYKNNVDRPVGAILSLNTIAHTIGSAGVGAESMKLFGEEYFGIISAILTLLILVLSEIIPKTIGASYWRSLAMTSTKIIRVLIFITYPLVLLSELITKVFTPKSHQASMSREEVSAMVDVGTTEGIFRESESKIIKSCIRLAGVKAKEVMTPSIVVESANINQTIKEFYEQKDWKFSRIPVYDNNKDYIVGYVLKDMVLKEVSDDKFQTKLSELVRPILSFKEDESLYQIWEKMLEKREHISIIIDEYGCLRGVVSMEDVIETMTGVEIVDEDDVAVDMQALAKEKSRMMMLKKK
;
A
#
# COMPACT_ATOMS: atom_id res chain seq x y z
N THR A 1 -17.56 4.58 13.29
CA THR A 1 -16.15 4.70 13.74
C THR A 1 -15.25 3.96 12.77
N PRO A 2 -14.25 4.60 12.11
CA PRO A 2 -13.31 3.97 11.21
C PRO A 2 -12.39 2.98 11.92
N MET A 3 -11.92 1.94 11.19
CA MET A 3 -11.01 0.93 11.74
C MET A 3 -9.65 1.52 12.13
N SER A 4 -9.18 2.50 11.36
CA SER A 4 -7.94 3.24 11.64
C SER A 4 -7.93 3.90 13.02
N PHE A 5 -9.05 4.55 13.42
CA PHE A 5 -9.18 5.13 14.74
C PHE A 5 -9.18 4.08 15.87
N ILE A 6 -9.83 2.93 15.64
CA ILE A 6 -9.88 1.83 16.62
C ILE A 6 -8.47 1.28 16.82
N SER A 7 -7.75 0.99 15.73
CA SER A 7 -6.37 0.47 15.78
C SER A 7 -5.41 1.48 16.44
N MET A 8 -5.55 2.77 16.15
CA MET A 8 -4.77 3.82 16.83
C MET A 8 -4.98 3.80 18.35
N LYS A 9 -6.25 3.68 18.82
CA LYS A 9 -6.58 3.61 20.25
C LYS A 9 -6.11 2.30 20.90
N GLU A 10 -6.15 1.19 20.16
CA GLU A 10 -5.62 -0.11 20.61
C GLU A 10 -4.11 -0.04 20.84
N ASN A 11 -3.37 0.54 19.90
CA ASN A 11 -1.91 0.77 20.02
C ASN A 11 -1.54 1.71 21.18
N GLN A 12 -2.46 2.60 21.60
CA GLN A 12 -2.34 3.42 22.81
C GLN A 12 -2.64 2.66 24.12
N GLY A 13 -2.86 1.35 24.07
CA GLY A 13 -3.11 0.50 25.24
C GLY A 13 -4.57 0.53 25.76
N ASN A 14 -5.52 1.07 24.99
CA ASN A 14 -6.91 1.14 25.43
C ASN A 14 -7.64 -0.19 25.24
N LYS A 15 -7.90 -0.91 26.35
CA LYS A 15 -8.60 -2.20 26.36
C LYS A 15 -10.01 -2.16 25.75
N THR A 16 -10.69 -1.02 25.82
CA THR A 16 -12.03 -0.87 25.22
C THR A 16 -11.95 -0.82 23.69
N ALA A 17 -10.82 -0.37 23.14
CA ALA A 17 -10.60 -0.36 21.69
C ALA A 17 -10.50 -1.79 21.11
N SER A 18 -9.86 -2.72 21.81
CA SER A 18 -9.81 -4.14 21.40
C SER A 18 -11.21 -4.76 21.38
N LEU A 19 -12.05 -4.43 22.37
CA LEU A 19 -13.45 -4.87 22.38
C LEU A 19 -14.25 -4.25 21.23
N MET A 20 -14.04 -2.98 20.95
CA MET A 20 -14.68 -2.30 19.81
C MET A 20 -14.27 -2.91 18.47
N LYS A 21 -12.99 -3.29 18.33
CA LYS A 21 -12.47 -4.00 17.16
C LYS A 21 -13.17 -5.35 16.96
N GLN A 22 -13.35 -6.10 18.04
CA GLN A 22 -14.11 -7.36 18.02
C GLN A 22 -15.55 -7.15 17.54
N TYR A 23 -16.22 -6.11 18.03
CA TYR A 23 -17.57 -5.76 17.60
C TYR A 23 -17.62 -5.26 16.15
N LYS A 24 -16.58 -4.58 15.68
CA LYS A 24 -16.50 -4.15 14.29
C LYS A 24 -16.28 -5.31 13.33
N ASN A 25 -15.56 -6.35 13.76
CA ASN A 25 -15.34 -7.56 12.98
C ASN A 25 -16.56 -8.49 12.97
N ASN A 26 -17.41 -8.41 14.01
CA ASN A 26 -18.68 -9.13 14.09
C ASN A 26 -19.81 -8.14 14.43
N VAL A 27 -20.25 -7.43 13.39
CA VAL A 27 -21.22 -6.33 13.52
C VAL A 27 -22.62 -6.84 13.89
N ASP A 28 -22.94 -8.09 13.60
CA ASP A 28 -24.28 -8.67 13.80
C ASP A 28 -24.71 -8.63 15.29
N ARG A 29 -23.75 -8.93 16.19
CA ARG A 29 -24.02 -8.89 17.65
C ARG A 29 -24.42 -7.52 18.18
N PRO A 30 -23.60 -6.47 18.01
CA PRO A 30 -23.97 -5.14 18.53
C PRO A 30 -25.21 -4.56 17.85
N VAL A 31 -25.34 -4.77 16.53
CA VAL A 31 -26.51 -4.28 15.78
C VAL A 31 -27.77 -5.02 16.21
N GLY A 32 -27.73 -6.35 16.32
CA GLY A 32 -28.86 -7.16 16.81
C GLY A 32 -29.32 -6.74 18.21
N ALA A 33 -28.37 -6.49 19.13
CA ALA A 33 -28.67 -6.05 20.47
C ALA A 33 -29.38 -4.67 20.51
N ILE A 34 -28.85 -3.70 19.75
CA ILE A 34 -29.39 -2.34 19.69
C ILE A 34 -30.76 -2.35 19.03
N LEU A 35 -30.92 -3.02 17.89
CA LEU A 35 -32.20 -3.09 17.17
C LEU A 35 -33.28 -3.79 17.99
N SER A 36 -32.96 -4.91 18.63
CA SER A 36 -33.91 -5.63 19.48
C SER A 36 -34.41 -4.76 20.62
N LEU A 37 -33.52 -4.10 21.34
CA LEU A 37 -33.91 -3.24 22.45
C LEU A 37 -34.70 -2.03 21.97
N ASN A 38 -34.28 -1.41 20.86
CA ASN A 38 -34.98 -0.27 20.27
C ASN A 38 -36.45 -0.66 19.89
N THR A 39 -36.58 -1.81 19.19
CA THR A 39 -37.93 -2.28 18.80
C THR A 39 -38.80 -2.59 19.99
N ILE A 40 -38.29 -3.25 21.04
CA ILE A 40 -39.03 -3.54 22.26
C ILE A 40 -39.45 -2.24 22.93
N ALA A 41 -38.55 -1.29 23.12
CA ALA A 41 -38.81 -0.01 23.75
C ALA A 41 -39.92 0.78 23.02
N HIS A 42 -39.83 0.85 21.70
CA HIS A 42 -40.84 1.55 20.88
C HIS A 42 -42.19 0.84 20.91
N THR A 43 -42.22 -0.48 20.78
CA THR A 43 -43.47 -1.26 20.71
C THR A 43 -44.19 -1.24 22.06
N ILE A 44 -43.51 -1.59 23.14
CA ILE A 44 -44.11 -1.64 24.49
C ILE A 44 -44.38 -0.23 24.98
N GLY A 45 -43.47 0.71 24.75
CA GLY A 45 -43.64 2.11 25.17
C GLY A 45 -44.83 2.77 24.50
N SER A 46 -44.96 2.67 23.18
CA SER A 46 -46.10 3.27 22.46
C SER A 46 -47.43 2.59 22.78
N ALA A 47 -47.44 1.26 22.94
CA ALA A 47 -48.64 0.54 23.35
C ALA A 47 -49.10 0.94 24.77
N GLY A 48 -48.15 1.08 25.71
CA GLY A 48 -48.43 1.52 27.10
C GLY A 48 -48.96 2.93 27.13
N VAL A 49 -48.29 3.88 26.45
CA VAL A 49 -48.78 5.28 26.39
C VAL A 49 -50.14 5.34 25.68
N GLY A 50 -50.34 4.58 24.60
CA GLY A 50 -51.64 4.52 23.92
C GLY A 50 -52.76 4.04 24.82
N ALA A 51 -52.56 2.96 25.59
CA ALA A 51 -53.53 2.43 26.53
C ALA A 51 -53.88 3.42 27.67
N GLU A 52 -52.87 4.08 28.25
CA GLU A 52 -53.12 5.09 29.29
C GLU A 52 -53.79 6.36 28.72
N SER A 53 -53.47 6.76 27.50
CA SER A 53 -54.08 7.88 26.80
C SER A 53 -55.59 7.66 26.60
N MET A 54 -55.99 6.46 26.18
CA MET A 54 -57.40 6.11 26.03
C MET A 54 -58.17 6.16 27.36
N LYS A 55 -57.57 5.74 28.48
CA LYS A 55 -58.18 5.79 29.81
C LYS A 55 -58.36 7.22 30.32
N LEU A 56 -57.36 8.09 30.07
CA LEU A 56 -57.36 9.45 30.63
C LEU A 56 -58.13 10.46 29.78
N PHE A 57 -58.02 10.35 28.44
CA PHE A 57 -58.59 11.36 27.54
C PHE A 57 -59.73 10.86 26.66
N GLY A 58 -60.06 9.57 26.71
CA GLY A 58 -61.07 8.96 25.85
C GLY A 58 -60.61 8.65 24.42
N GLU A 59 -61.46 7.92 23.67
CA GLU A 59 -61.16 7.48 22.32
C GLU A 59 -61.03 8.62 21.31
N GLU A 60 -61.74 9.74 21.52
CA GLU A 60 -61.74 10.89 20.60
C GLU A 60 -60.35 11.53 20.44
N TYR A 61 -59.51 11.53 21.47
CA TYR A 61 -58.17 12.14 21.46
C TYR A 61 -57.05 11.17 21.09
N PHE A 62 -57.35 9.87 20.96
CA PHE A 62 -56.36 8.84 20.71
C PHE A 62 -55.50 9.11 19.45
N GLY A 63 -56.14 9.57 18.36
CA GLY A 63 -55.45 9.88 17.10
C GLY A 63 -54.45 11.03 17.25
N ILE A 64 -54.85 12.11 17.95
CA ILE A 64 -53.97 13.28 18.16
C ILE A 64 -52.81 12.93 19.07
N ILE A 65 -53.06 12.22 20.17
CA ILE A 65 -52.01 11.80 21.11
C ILE A 65 -51.05 10.85 20.47
N SER A 66 -51.51 9.91 19.67
CA SER A 66 -50.67 8.99 18.90
C SER A 66 -49.77 9.71 17.88
N ALA A 67 -50.30 10.75 17.22
CA ALA A 67 -49.51 11.56 16.27
C ALA A 67 -48.41 12.36 16.99
N ILE A 68 -48.76 13.00 18.14
CA ILE A 68 -47.78 13.72 18.97
C ILE A 68 -46.71 12.76 19.50
N LEU A 69 -47.12 11.60 20.02
CA LEU A 69 -46.18 10.58 20.51
C LEU A 69 -45.22 10.11 19.42
N THR A 70 -45.75 9.83 18.24
CA THR A 70 -44.92 9.42 17.08
C THR A 70 -43.89 10.50 16.74
N LEU A 71 -44.30 11.78 16.72
CA LEU A 71 -43.39 12.88 16.46
C LEU A 71 -42.32 13.03 17.56
N LEU A 72 -42.69 12.89 18.82
CA LEU A 72 -41.76 12.93 19.95
C LEU A 72 -40.75 11.78 19.88
N ILE A 73 -41.19 10.56 19.59
CA ILE A 73 -40.31 9.40 19.40
C ILE A 73 -39.34 9.67 18.25
N LEU A 74 -39.85 10.09 17.09
CA LEU A 74 -39.04 10.38 15.92
C LEU A 74 -37.95 11.42 16.20
N VAL A 75 -38.33 12.53 16.82
CA VAL A 75 -37.40 13.64 17.07
C VAL A 75 -36.45 13.32 18.22
N LEU A 76 -36.98 12.98 19.41
CA LEU A 76 -36.17 12.85 20.62
C LEU A 76 -35.40 11.51 20.70
N SER A 77 -36.01 10.42 20.22
CA SER A 77 -35.40 9.08 20.31
C SER A 77 -34.63 8.66 19.09
N GLU A 78 -34.93 9.19 17.89
CA GLU A 78 -34.27 8.81 16.68
C GLU A 78 -33.35 9.90 16.10
N ILE A 79 -33.91 11.06 15.73
CA ILE A 79 -33.13 12.09 15.00
C ILE A 79 -32.01 12.66 15.87
N ILE A 80 -32.33 13.13 17.06
CA ILE A 80 -31.37 13.79 17.95
C ILE A 80 -30.22 12.85 18.35
N PRO A 81 -30.48 11.64 18.90
CA PRO A 81 -29.38 10.73 19.28
C PRO A 81 -28.52 10.25 18.11
N LYS A 82 -29.14 10.00 16.95
CA LYS A 82 -28.39 9.62 15.74
C LYS A 82 -27.47 10.76 15.26
N THR A 83 -27.96 12.00 15.26
CA THR A 83 -27.18 13.18 14.89
C THR A 83 -26.02 13.43 15.85
N ILE A 84 -26.29 13.34 17.18
CA ILE A 84 -25.25 13.45 18.21
C ILE A 84 -24.19 12.35 18.02
N GLY A 85 -24.62 11.10 17.81
CA GLY A 85 -23.75 9.96 17.58
C GLY A 85 -22.86 10.12 16.34
N ALA A 86 -23.42 10.66 15.24
CA ALA A 86 -22.70 10.93 14.02
C ALA A 86 -21.68 12.08 14.16
N SER A 87 -22.07 13.17 14.86
CA SER A 87 -21.24 14.36 15.03
C SER A 87 -20.10 14.14 16.06
N TYR A 88 -20.40 13.49 17.17
CA TYR A 88 -19.46 13.32 18.29
C TYR A 88 -18.92 11.89 18.42
N TRP A 89 -18.87 11.13 17.33
CA TRP A 89 -18.48 9.71 17.34
C TRP A 89 -17.10 9.45 17.95
N ARG A 90 -16.13 10.39 17.79
CA ARG A 90 -14.75 10.23 18.30
C ARG A 90 -14.72 10.19 19.84
N SER A 91 -15.47 11.06 20.50
CA SER A 91 -15.53 11.13 21.96
C SER A 91 -16.44 10.04 22.55
N LEU A 92 -17.51 9.68 21.84
CA LEU A 92 -18.51 8.72 22.30
C LEU A 92 -18.09 7.26 22.04
N ALA A 93 -17.17 6.98 21.12
CA ALA A 93 -16.82 5.64 20.67
C ALA A 93 -16.50 4.67 21.83
N MET A 94 -15.63 5.05 22.75
CA MET A 94 -15.21 4.17 23.84
C MET A 94 -16.32 3.98 24.88
N THR A 95 -17.08 5.01 25.18
CA THR A 95 -18.23 4.94 26.11
C THR A 95 -19.36 4.10 25.53
N SER A 96 -19.70 4.32 24.27
CA SER A 96 -20.71 3.52 23.54
C SER A 96 -20.34 2.04 23.50
N THR A 97 -19.07 1.69 23.31
CA THR A 97 -18.61 0.29 23.33
C THR A 97 -18.91 -0.39 24.67
N LYS A 98 -18.72 0.29 25.80
CA LYS A 98 -19.06 -0.24 27.12
C LYS A 98 -20.56 -0.44 27.28
N ILE A 99 -21.34 0.52 26.83
CA ILE A 99 -22.83 0.45 26.88
C ILE A 99 -23.31 -0.72 26.01
N ILE A 100 -22.80 -0.85 24.79
CA ILE A 100 -23.13 -1.96 23.88
C ILE A 100 -22.83 -3.32 24.52
N ARG A 101 -21.75 -3.45 25.26
CA ARG A 101 -21.44 -4.69 25.99
C ARG A 101 -22.56 -5.07 26.97
N VAL A 102 -23.05 -4.11 27.71
CA VAL A 102 -24.16 -4.31 28.67
C VAL A 102 -25.46 -4.66 27.94
N LEU A 103 -25.73 -3.97 26.82
CA LEU A 103 -26.91 -4.25 25.99
C LEU A 103 -26.90 -5.66 25.43
N ILE A 104 -25.75 -6.10 24.89
CA ILE A 104 -25.59 -7.49 24.38
C ILE A 104 -25.84 -8.50 25.50
N PHE A 105 -25.40 -8.23 26.73
CA PHE A 105 -25.66 -9.12 27.84
C PHE A 105 -27.15 -9.21 28.20
N ILE A 106 -27.85 -8.07 28.24
CA ILE A 106 -29.30 -8.02 28.56
C ILE A 106 -30.14 -8.68 27.45
N THR A 107 -29.78 -8.43 26.19
CA THR A 107 -30.53 -8.94 25.03
C THR A 107 -29.96 -10.23 24.45
N TYR A 108 -29.11 -10.94 25.22
CA TYR A 108 -28.38 -12.13 24.74
C TYR A 108 -29.25 -13.17 24.00
N PRO A 109 -30.43 -13.58 24.50
CA PRO A 109 -31.26 -14.55 23.78
C PRO A 109 -31.73 -14.05 22.41
N LEU A 110 -32.02 -12.75 22.29
CA LEU A 110 -32.43 -12.14 21.01
C LEU A 110 -31.25 -12.00 20.03
N VAL A 111 -30.07 -11.70 20.57
CA VAL A 111 -28.83 -11.65 19.76
C VAL A 111 -28.51 -13.03 19.19
N LEU A 112 -28.67 -14.10 19.99
CA LEU A 112 -28.45 -15.48 19.52
C LEU A 112 -29.42 -15.84 18.38
N LEU A 113 -30.68 -15.46 18.50
CA LEU A 113 -31.68 -15.66 17.44
C LEU A 113 -31.30 -14.88 16.17
N SER A 114 -30.88 -13.63 16.30
CA SER A 114 -30.41 -12.80 15.19
C SER A 114 -29.22 -13.43 14.47
N GLU A 115 -28.20 -13.91 15.22
CA GLU A 115 -27.03 -14.60 14.65
C GLU A 115 -27.41 -15.87 13.89
N LEU A 116 -28.38 -16.63 14.39
CA LEU A 116 -28.86 -17.84 13.71
C LEU A 116 -29.49 -17.49 12.37
N ILE A 117 -30.32 -16.47 12.32
CA ILE A 117 -30.95 -15.98 11.10
C ILE A 117 -29.90 -15.44 10.12
N THR A 118 -28.98 -14.59 10.58
CA THR A 118 -27.93 -14.00 9.74
C THR A 118 -27.05 -15.06 9.11
N LYS A 119 -26.67 -16.13 9.84
CA LYS A 119 -25.87 -17.25 9.29
C LYS A 119 -26.52 -17.95 8.10
N VAL A 120 -27.84 -17.96 8.00
CA VAL A 120 -28.56 -18.58 6.87
C VAL A 120 -28.48 -17.69 5.63
N PHE A 121 -28.42 -16.37 5.79
CA PHE A 121 -28.50 -15.40 4.69
C PHE A 121 -27.15 -14.79 4.29
N THR A 122 -26.11 -14.89 5.12
CA THR A 122 -24.81 -14.28 4.84
C THR A 122 -23.86 -15.30 4.22
N PRO A 123 -23.41 -15.11 2.95
CA PRO A 123 -22.37 -15.95 2.36
C PRO A 123 -21.04 -15.73 3.13
N LYS A 124 -20.30 -16.80 3.37
CA LYS A 124 -18.94 -16.75 3.93
C LYS A 124 -17.98 -16.21 2.86
N SER A 125 -17.96 -14.93 2.62
CA SER A 125 -16.90 -14.30 1.82
C SER A 125 -15.78 -13.81 2.73
N HIS A 126 -14.66 -14.48 2.72
CA HIS A 126 -13.39 -13.93 3.22
C HIS A 126 -12.87 -12.94 2.16
N GLN A 127 -13.49 -11.79 2.04
CA GLN A 127 -12.88 -10.69 1.30
C GLN A 127 -11.85 -10.03 2.20
N ALA A 128 -10.66 -9.81 1.66
CA ALA A 128 -9.68 -8.93 2.29
C ALA A 128 -10.39 -7.61 2.63
N SER A 129 -10.27 -7.17 3.86
CA SER A 129 -11.06 -6.04 4.39
C SER A 129 -10.74 -4.69 3.74
N MET A 130 -9.72 -4.63 2.88
CA MET A 130 -9.31 -3.41 2.17
C MET A 130 -8.42 -3.78 0.97
N SER A 131 -8.71 -3.23 -0.21
CA SER A 131 -7.90 -3.37 -1.41
C SER A 131 -6.80 -2.30 -1.47
N ARG A 132 -5.80 -2.50 -2.34
CA ARG A 132 -4.75 -1.49 -2.58
C ARG A 132 -5.32 -0.19 -3.16
N GLU A 133 -6.35 -0.31 -3.98
CA GLU A 133 -7.08 0.79 -4.58
C GLU A 133 -7.82 1.60 -3.52
N GLU A 134 -8.43 0.95 -2.54
CA GLU A 134 -9.08 1.62 -1.40
C GLU A 134 -8.07 2.38 -0.55
N VAL A 135 -6.88 1.79 -0.29
CA VAL A 135 -5.81 2.51 0.42
C VAL A 135 -5.35 3.73 -0.38
N SER A 136 -5.18 3.60 -1.69
CA SER A 136 -4.82 4.72 -2.57
C SER A 136 -5.87 5.83 -2.52
N ALA A 137 -7.17 5.48 -2.58
CA ALA A 137 -8.27 6.44 -2.45
C ALA A 137 -8.29 7.16 -1.09
N MET A 138 -7.95 6.44 0.01
CA MET A 138 -7.82 7.07 1.33
C MET A 138 -6.69 8.10 1.38
N VAL A 139 -5.58 7.87 0.66
CA VAL A 139 -4.49 8.84 0.53
C VAL A 139 -4.96 10.09 -0.21
N ASP A 140 -5.78 9.95 -1.26
CA ASP A 140 -6.38 11.07 -1.99
C ASP A 140 -7.29 11.91 -1.09
N VAL A 141 -8.14 11.27 -0.30
CA VAL A 141 -8.99 11.95 0.68
C VAL A 141 -8.14 12.71 1.70
N GLY A 142 -7.08 12.07 2.24
CA GLY A 142 -6.16 12.73 3.17
C GLY A 142 -5.44 13.93 2.57
N THR A 143 -5.14 13.89 1.26
CA THR A 143 -4.54 15.02 0.54
C THR A 143 -5.53 16.17 0.40
N THR A 144 -6.79 15.87 0.04
CA THR A 144 -7.86 16.87 -0.06
C THR A 144 -8.17 17.54 1.27
N GLU A 145 -8.10 16.78 2.38
CA GLU A 145 -8.27 17.27 3.75
C GLU A 145 -7.02 18.00 4.29
N GLY A 146 -5.94 18.11 3.53
CA GLY A 146 -4.70 18.78 3.93
C GLY A 146 -3.85 18.01 4.93
N ILE A 147 -4.08 16.70 5.11
CA ILE A 147 -3.27 15.81 5.99
C ILE A 147 -1.92 15.51 5.33
N PHE A 148 -1.92 15.28 4.01
CA PHE A 148 -0.74 15.02 3.19
C PHE A 148 -0.53 16.14 2.18
N ARG A 149 0.73 16.43 1.89
CA ARG A 149 1.11 17.26 0.73
C ARG A 149 0.96 16.44 -0.54
N GLU A 150 0.81 17.09 -1.68
CA GLU A 150 0.72 16.39 -2.97
C GLU A 150 1.95 15.51 -3.27
N SER A 151 3.15 15.97 -2.91
CA SER A 151 4.40 15.20 -3.05
C SER A 151 4.40 13.93 -2.19
N GLU A 152 3.94 14.02 -0.94
CA GLU A 152 3.83 12.88 -0.02
C GLU A 152 2.81 11.86 -0.54
N SER A 153 1.65 12.33 -1.00
CA SER A 153 0.60 11.52 -1.61
C SER A 153 1.13 10.75 -2.82
N LYS A 154 1.91 11.42 -3.69
CA LYS A 154 2.51 10.80 -4.88
C LYS A 154 3.44 9.66 -4.49
N ILE A 155 4.34 9.87 -3.52
CA ILE A 155 5.27 8.84 -3.04
C ILE A 155 4.52 7.65 -2.45
N ILE A 156 3.54 7.88 -1.57
CA ILE A 156 2.76 6.81 -0.94
C ILE A 156 2.06 5.95 -2.00
N LYS A 157 1.44 6.58 -3.00
CA LYS A 157 0.77 5.86 -4.10
C LYS A 157 1.74 5.08 -4.96
N SER A 158 2.92 5.65 -5.26
CA SER A 158 3.96 4.95 -6.00
C SER A 158 4.48 3.73 -5.25
N CYS A 159 4.68 3.82 -3.93
CA CYS A 159 5.03 2.68 -3.09
C CYS A 159 3.97 1.56 -3.15
N ILE A 160 2.67 1.93 -3.12
CA ILE A 160 1.57 0.94 -3.23
C ILE A 160 1.60 0.23 -4.59
N ARG A 161 1.95 0.95 -5.67
CA ARG A 161 2.01 0.44 -7.05
C ARG A 161 3.27 -0.37 -7.33
N LEU A 162 4.36 -0.13 -6.62
CA LEU A 162 5.69 -0.70 -6.88
C LEU A 162 5.67 -2.23 -7.05
N ALA A 163 4.84 -2.94 -6.28
CA ALA A 163 4.70 -4.38 -6.40
C ALA A 163 4.05 -4.85 -7.72
N GLY A 164 3.37 -3.96 -8.43
CA GLY A 164 2.78 -4.23 -9.75
C GLY A 164 3.68 -3.85 -10.92
N VAL A 165 4.72 -3.05 -10.69
CA VAL A 165 5.69 -2.62 -11.71
C VAL A 165 6.66 -3.76 -11.98
N LYS A 166 6.90 -4.08 -13.24
CA LYS A 166 7.84 -5.13 -13.68
C LYS A 166 9.21 -4.57 -14.02
N ALA A 167 10.25 -5.38 -13.85
CA ALA A 167 11.62 -4.99 -14.17
C ALA A 167 11.78 -4.41 -15.58
N LYS A 168 11.16 -5.03 -16.59
CA LYS A 168 11.20 -4.58 -17.99
C LYS A 168 10.63 -3.18 -18.24
N GLU A 169 9.80 -2.68 -17.34
CA GLU A 169 9.17 -1.36 -17.48
C GLU A 169 10.09 -0.21 -17.04
N VAL A 170 11.05 -0.52 -16.15
CA VAL A 170 11.94 0.48 -15.54
C VAL A 170 13.41 0.28 -15.85
N MET A 171 13.82 -0.94 -16.22
CA MET A 171 15.25 -1.24 -16.48
C MET A 171 15.87 -0.32 -17.51
N THR A 172 17.13 0.01 -17.32
CA THR A 172 18.00 0.56 -18.35
C THR A 172 18.30 -0.55 -19.37
N PRO A 173 17.85 -0.43 -20.66
CA PRO A 173 18.00 -1.50 -21.65
C PRO A 173 19.47 -1.81 -21.99
N SER A 174 19.77 -3.09 -22.30
CA SER A 174 21.12 -3.58 -22.57
C SER A 174 21.88 -2.83 -23.68
N ILE A 175 21.15 -2.21 -24.64
CA ILE A 175 21.73 -1.43 -25.75
C ILE A 175 22.51 -0.18 -25.29
N VAL A 176 22.21 0.33 -24.09
CA VAL A 176 22.90 1.49 -23.49
C VAL A 176 23.76 1.11 -22.30
N VAL A 177 23.71 -0.13 -21.83
CA VAL A 177 24.55 -0.62 -20.73
C VAL A 177 26.01 -0.68 -21.18
N GLU A 178 26.87 -0.04 -20.42
CA GLU A 178 28.33 -0.15 -20.58
C GLU A 178 28.83 -1.38 -19.82
N SER A 179 29.57 -2.25 -20.50
CA SER A 179 30.16 -3.46 -19.90
C SER A 179 31.57 -3.67 -20.34
N ALA A 180 32.40 -4.29 -19.49
CA ALA A 180 33.81 -4.55 -19.74
C ALA A 180 34.09 -6.07 -19.81
N ASN A 181 35.17 -6.46 -20.50
CA ASN A 181 35.62 -7.86 -20.50
C ASN A 181 36.38 -8.15 -19.19
N ILE A 182 36.02 -9.23 -18.50
CA ILE A 182 36.65 -9.66 -17.24
C ILE A 182 38.16 -9.93 -17.36
N ASN A 183 38.64 -10.32 -18.54
CA ASN A 183 40.03 -10.67 -18.80
C ASN A 183 40.92 -9.47 -19.12
N GLN A 184 40.34 -8.26 -19.26
CA GLN A 184 41.11 -7.03 -19.47
C GLN A 184 41.98 -6.71 -18.26
N THR A 185 43.13 -6.12 -18.52
CA THR A 185 43.97 -5.50 -17.49
C THR A 185 43.38 -4.15 -17.07
N ILE A 186 43.73 -3.69 -15.88
CA ILE A 186 43.35 -2.38 -15.38
C ILE A 186 43.80 -1.28 -16.33
N LYS A 187 45.01 -1.41 -16.92
CA LYS A 187 45.51 -0.49 -17.92
C LYS A 187 44.60 -0.38 -19.14
N GLU A 188 44.28 -1.53 -19.75
CA GLU A 188 43.37 -1.58 -20.90
C GLU A 188 41.98 -1.01 -20.58
N PHE A 189 41.46 -1.30 -19.41
CA PHE A 189 40.19 -0.75 -18.95
C PHE A 189 40.23 0.77 -18.82
N TYR A 190 41.29 1.32 -18.19
CA TYR A 190 41.45 2.74 -17.94
C TYR A 190 41.70 3.54 -19.23
N GLU A 191 42.49 3.00 -20.15
CA GLU A 191 42.86 3.68 -21.42
C GLU A 191 41.76 3.61 -22.49
N GLN A 192 40.89 2.61 -22.45
CA GLN A 192 39.89 2.37 -23.51
C GLN A 192 38.74 3.37 -23.52
N LYS A 193 38.32 3.88 -22.36
CA LYS A 193 37.07 4.63 -22.27
C LYS A 193 36.98 5.48 -21.00
N ASP A 194 36.39 6.64 -21.13
CA ASP A 194 35.88 7.40 -20.00
C ASP A 194 34.61 6.75 -19.46
N TRP A 195 34.76 5.92 -18.42
CA TRP A 195 33.68 5.19 -17.80
C TRP A 195 32.84 6.14 -16.92
N LYS A 196 31.61 6.33 -17.31
CA LYS A 196 30.70 7.29 -16.66
C LYS A 196 30.04 6.73 -15.40
N PHE A 197 29.83 5.41 -15.37
CA PHE A 197 29.09 4.77 -14.29
C PHE A 197 30.01 4.25 -13.18
N SER A 198 29.56 4.33 -11.93
CA SER A 198 30.28 3.86 -10.75
C SER A 198 30.37 2.32 -10.68
N ARG A 199 29.44 1.61 -11.30
CA ARG A 199 29.33 0.14 -11.31
C ARG A 199 29.26 -0.34 -12.74
N ILE A 200 30.26 -1.10 -13.17
CA ILE A 200 30.37 -1.56 -14.55
C ILE A 200 30.18 -3.08 -14.59
N PRO A 201 29.09 -3.59 -15.19
CA PRO A 201 28.92 -5.02 -15.44
C PRO A 201 30.07 -5.59 -16.23
N VAL A 202 30.50 -6.81 -15.90
CA VAL A 202 31.57 -7.49 -16.60
C VAL A 202 31.09 -8.81 -17.18
N TYR A 203 31.58 -9.10 -18.40
CA TYR A 203 31.30 -10.33 -19.14
C TYR A 203 32.61 -11.10 -19.42
N ASP A 204 32.52 -12.42 -19.62
CA ASP A 204 33.70 -13.21 -20.00
C ASP A 204 33.88 -13.24 -21.55
N ASN A 205 33.18 -14.09 -22.26
CA ASN A 205 33.38 -14.30 -23.70
C ASN A 205 32.34 -13.53 -24.54
N ASN A 206 31.12 -13.41 -24.06
CA ASN A 206 30.04 -12.78 -24.78
C ASN A 206 29.37 -11.70 -23.88
N LYS A 207 29.17 -10.50 -24.45
CA LYS A 207 28.56 -9.35 -23.79
C LYS A 207 27.15 -9.61 -23.29
N ASP A 208 26.48 -10.62 -23.83
CA ASP A 208 25.12 -10.97 -23.38
C ASP A 208 25.11 -11.74 -22.05
N TYR A 209 26.27 -12.26 -21.60
CA TYR A 209 26.38 -13.04 -20.37
C TYR A 209 27.25 -12.31 -19.34
N ILE A 210 26.60 -11.61 -18.46
CA ILE A 210 27.26 -10.88 -17.36
C ILE A 210 27.57 -11.84 -16.21
N VAL A 211 28.83 -11.84 -15.77
CA VAL A 211 29.33 -12.70 -14.69
C VAL A 211 29.45 -11.98 -13.34
N GLY A 212 29.43 -10.65 -13.34
CA GLY A 212 29.54 -9.82 -12.16
C GLY A 212 29.64 -8.35 -12.51
N TYR A 213 30.14 -7.55 -11.58
CA TYR A 213 30.44 -6.15 -11.83
C TYR A 213 31.72 -5.71 -11.11
N VAL A 214 32.33 -4.63 -11.57
CA VAL A 214 33.45 -3.96 -10.91
C VAL A 214 33.06 -2.56 -10.48
N LEU A 215 33.64 -2.09 -9.39
CA LEU A 215 33.51 -0.71 -8.93
C LEU A 215 34.58 0.15 -9.58
N LYS A 216 34.20 1.26 -10.23
CA LYS A 216 35.13 2.24 -10.81
C LYS A 216 36.19 2.70 -9.81
N ASP A 217 35.77 2.99 -8.55
CA ASP A 217 36.66 3.44 -7.49
C ASP A 217 37.74 2.40 -7.14
N MET A 218 37.40 1.09 -7.15
CA MET A 218 38.39 0.03 -6.90
C MET A 218 39.40 -0.02 -8.02
N VAL A 219 38.97 0.12 -9.27
CA VAL A 219 39.87 0.17 -10.41
C VAL A 219 40.79 1.38 -10.34
N LEU A 220 40.25 2.57 -10.04
CA LEU A 220 41.04 3.80 -9.87
C LEU A 220 42.05 3.70 -8.73
N LYS A 221 41.72 3.00 -7.66
CA LYS A 221 42.62 2.72 -6.56
C LYS A 221 43.83 1.85 -7.04
N GLU A 222 43.56 0.78 -7.78
CA GLU A 222 44.64 -0.07 -8.33
C GLU A 222 45.49 0.71 -9.34
N VAL A 223 44.92 1.64 -10.11
CA VAL A 223 45.67 2.56 -10.99
C VAL A 223 46.59 3.45 -10.15
N SER A 224 46.10 4.01 -9.01
CA SER A 224 46.92 4.85 -8.13
C SER A 224 48.05 4.10 -7.41
N ASP A 225 47.89 2.79 -7.27
CA ASP A 225 48.92 1.88 -6.72
C ASP A 225 49.90 1.32 -7.80
N ASP A 226 49.85 1.85 -9.03
CA ASP A 226 50.66 1.41 -10.20
C ASP A 226 50.46 -0.05 -10.61
N LYS A 227 49.36 -0.67 -10.22
CA LYS A 227 49.06 -2.10 -10.50
C LYS A 227 48.33 -2.30 -11.85
N PHE A 228 48.90 -1.77 -12.89
CA PHE A 228 48.31 -1.76 -14.24
C PHE A 228 48.10 -3.13 -14.88
N GLN A 229 48.83 -4.17 -14.43
CA GLN A 229 48.76 -5.54 -14.99
C GLN A 229 47.72 -6.43 -14.30
N THR A 230 47.12 -5.97 -13.19
CA THR A 230 46.05 -6.66 -12.52
C THR A 230 44.85 -6.80 -13.46
N LYS A 231 44.24 -7.97 -13.49
CA LYS A 231 43.04 -8.22 -14.32
C LYS A 231 41.76 -7.79 -13.59
N LEU A 232 40.77 -7.37 -14.35
CA LEU A 232 39.45 -7.07 -13.78
C LEU A 232 38.85 -8.27 -13.04
N SER A 233 39.18 -9.50 -13.44
CA SER A 233 38.74 -10.73 -12.76
C SER A 233 39.09 -10.79 -11.28
N GLU A 234 40.14 -10.07 -10.84
CA GLU A 234 40.56 -10.02 -9.43
C GLU A 234 39.69 -9.04 -8.60
N LEU A 235 38.96 -8.14 -9.25
CA LEU A 235 38.15 -7.11 -8.65
C LEU A 235 36.63 -7.36 -8.79
N VAL A 236 36.24 -8.45 -9.45
CA VAL A 236 34.84 -8.76 -9.74
C VAL A 236 34.06 -9.06 -8.47
N ARG A 237 32.89 -8.45 -8.36
CA ARG A 237 31.90 -8.73 -7.34
C ARG A 237 30.71 -9.47 -7.96
N PRO A 238 30.05 -10.35 -7.20
CA PRO A 238 28.85 -11.02 -7.67
C PRO A 238 27.73 -10.00 -7.94
N ILE A 239 26.89 -10.28 -8.92
CA ILE A 239 25.74 -9.43 -9.29
C ILE A 239 24.45 -10.23 -9.15
N LEU A 240 23.41 -9.58 -8.68
CA LEU A 240 22.07 -10.16 -8.62
C LEU A 240 21.46 -10.20 -10.02
N SER A 241 20.77 -11.28 -10.35
CA SER A 241 20.06 -11.46 -11.61
C SER A 241 18.59 -11.75 -11.39
N PHE A 242 17.73 -11.12 -12.17
CA PHE A 242 16.28 -11.25 -12.11
C PHE A 242 15.70 -11.38 -13.51
N LYS A 243 14.48 -11.92 -13.62
CA LYS A 243 13.78 -12.02 -14.89
C LYS A 243 13.03 -10.72 -15.21
N GLU A 244 12.75 -10.50 -16.50
CA GLU A 244 12.04 -9.32 -17.00
C GLU A 244 10.66 -9.10 -16.35
N ASP A 245 9.97 -10.18 -15.98
CA ASP A 245 8.61 -10.13 -15.41
C ASP A 245 8.60 -10.10 -13.88
N GLU A 246 9.75 -10.14 -13.22
CA GLU A 246 9.81 -9.99 -11.76
C GLU A 246 9.40 -8.58 -11.33
N SER A 247 8.75 -8.46 -10.16
CA SER A 247 8.29 -7.17 -9.68
C SER A 247 9.45 -6.33 -9.15
N LEU A 248 9.41 -5.04 -9.42
CA LEU A 248 10.42 -4.10 -8.94
C LEU A 248 10.53 -4.11 -7.41
N TYR A 249 9.43 -4.35 -6.70
CA TYR A 249 9.44 -4.48 -5.25
C TYR A 249 10.30 -5.67 -4.77
N GLN A 250 10.18 -6.84 -5.41
CA GLN A 250 10.98 -8.02 -5.07
C GLN A 250 12.47 -7.82 -5.35
N ILE A 251 12.77 -7.16 -6.49
CA ILE A 251 14.15 -6.79 -6.84
C ILE A 251 14.72 -5.86 -5.78
N TRP A 252 14.01 -4.79 -5.43
CA TRP A 252 14.40 -3.84 -4.40
C TRP A 252 14.64 -4.50 -3.03
N GLU A 253 13.71 -5.35 -2.58
CA GLU A 253 13.82 -6.08 -1.31
C GLU A 253 15.09 -6.94 -1.29
N LYS A 254 15.39 -7.62 -2.41
CA LYS A 254 16.56 -8.48 -2.52
C LYS A 254 17.87 -7.69 -2.59
N MET A 255 17.87 -6.55 -3.31
CA MET A 255 19.00 -5.63 -3.34
C MET A 255 19.33 -5.09 -1.95
N LEU A 256 18.32 -4.69 -1.16
CA LEU A 256 18.50 -4.26 0.22
C LEU A 256 19.04 -5.38 1.13
N GLU A 257 18.47 -6.59 1.04
CA GLU A 257 18.93 -7.76 1.82
C GLU A 257 20.41 -8.05 1.58
N LYS A 258 20.83 -8.00 0.31
CA LYS A 258 22.20 -8.29 -0.10
C LYS A 258 23.14 -7.09 -0.07
N ARG A 259 22.62 -5.88 0.22
CA ARG A 259 23.36 -4.61 0.19
C ARG A 259 23.98 -4.33 -1.18
N GLU A 260 23.28 -4.69 -2.23
CA GLU A 260 23.66 -4.43 -3.61
C GLU A 260 22.88 -3.23 -4.16
N HIS A 261 23.51 -2.47 -5.05
CA HIS A 261 22.94 -1.26 -5.66
C HIS A 261 22.67 -1.40 -7.15
N ILE A 262 23.04 -2.52 -7.73
CA ILE A 262 22.83 -2.85 -9.15
C ILE A 262 22.44 -4.31 -9.28
N SER A 263 21.56 -4.58 -10.22
CA SER A 263 21.19 -5.93 -10.63
C SER A 263 21.06 -6.01 -12.15
N ILE A 264 21.22 -7.20 -12.71
CA ILE A 264 20.97 -7.45 -14.13
C ILE A 264 19.59 -8.07 -14.32
N ILE A 265 18.97 -7.71 -15.43
CA ILE A 265 17.73 -8.31 -15.90
C ILE A 265 18.07 -9.20 -17.08
N ILE A 266 17.63 -10.45 -17.01
CA ILE A 266 17.94 -11.49 -17.99
C ILE A 266 16.66 -12.09 -18.57
N ASP A 267 16.75 -12.61 -19.78
CA ASP A 267 15.69 -13.40 -20.39
C ASP A 267 15.71 -14.88 -19.92
N GLU A 268 14.85 -15.70 -20.52
CA GLU A 268 14.76 -17.14 -20.21
C GLU A 268 16.05 -17.93 -20.56
N TYR A 269 16.89 -17.38 -21.42
CA TYR A 269 18.14 -17.99 -21.88
C TYR A 269 19.36 -17.47 -21.10
N GLY A 270 19.15 -16.55 -20.16
CA GLY A 270 20.23 -15.93 -19.38
C GLY A 270 20.90 -14.75 -20.08
N CYS A 271 20.40 -14.28 -21.22
CA CYS A 271 20.96 -13.14 -21.94
C CYS A 271 20.56 -11.82 -21.28
N LEU A 272 21.50 -10.88 -21.24
CA LEU A 272 21.28 -9.54 -20.68
C LEU A 272 20.21 -8.77 -21.44
N ARG A 273 19.15 -8.37 -20.74
CA ARG A 273 18.09 -7.50 -21.26
C ARG A 273 18.27 -6.06 -20.77
N GLY A 274 18.83 -5.89 -19.61
CA GLY A 274 19.10 -4.58 -19.04
C GLY A 274 19.67 -4.66 -17.63
N VAL A 275 19.75 -3.51 -16.99
CA VAL A 275 20.13 -3.38 -15.58
C VAL A 275 19.04 -2.62 -14.82
N VAL A 276 18.92 -2.91 -13.54
CA VAL A 276 18.11 -2.14 -12.58
C VAL A 276 19.04 -1.74 -11.45
N SER A 277 19.08 -0.45 -11.17
CA SER A 277 19.82 0.15 -10.08
C SER A 277 18.91 0.52 -8.91
N MET A 278 19.49 0.91 -7.78
CA MET A 278 18.71 1.44 -6.65
C MET A 278 18.09 2.79 -7.01
N GLU A 279 18.75 3.56 -7.86
CA GLU A 279 18.30 4.82 -8.40
C GLU A 279 16.98 4.63 -9.17
N ASP A 280 16.88 3.65 -10.09
CA ASP A 280 15.63 3.36 -10.84
C ASP A 280 14.45 3.05 -9.91
N VAL A 281 14.71 2.36 -8.79
CA VAL A 281 13.67 2.08 -7.77
C VAL A 281 13.21 3.36 -7.11
N ILE A 282 14.14 4.22 -6.69
CA ILE A 282 13.83 5.50 -6.03
C ILE A 282 13.10 6.45 -6.99
N GLU A 283 13.52 6.52 -8.24
CA GLU A 283 12.84 7.29 -9.30
C GLU A 283 11.40 6.82 -9.50
N THR A 284 11.19 5.50 -9.56
CA THR A 284 9.84 4.93 -9.65
C THR A 284 8.99 5.30 -8.44
N MET A 285 9.57 5.36 -7.25
CA MET A 285 8.85 5.72 -6.01
C MET A 285 8.57 7.22 -5.91
N THR A 286 9.52 8.07 -6.30
CA THR A 286 9.39 9.53 -6.19
C THR A 286 8.69 10.14 -7.40
N GLY A 287 8.80 9.46 -8.56
CA GLY A 287 8.37 9.96 -9.86
C GLY A 287 9.18 11.16 -10.35
N VAL A 288 10.43 11.24 -9.92
CA VAL A 288 11.41 12.26 -10.30
C VAL A 288 12.68 11.54 -10.72
N GLU A 289 13.20 11.84 -11.90
CA GLU A 289 14.49 11.34 -12.38
C GLU A 289 15.60 11.87 -11.47
N ILE A 290 16.50 10.98 -11.05
CA ILE A 290 17.70 11.32 -10.29
C ILE A 290 18.82 11.50 -11.31
N VAL A 291 19.28 12.71 -11.50
CA VAL A 291 20.32 13.06 -12.48
C VAL A 291 21.58 13.35 -11.70
N ASP A 292 22.66 12.62 -12.00
CA ASP A 292 23.99 12.88 -11.46
C ASP A 292 24.73 13.91 -12.35
N GLU A 293 25.74 14.57 -11.79
CA GLU A 293 26.51 15.64 -12.46
C GLU A 293 27.16 15.14 -13.77
N ASP A 294 27.49 13.83 -13.87
CA ASP A 294 28.14 13.19 -15.01
C ASP A 294 27.16 12.50 -15.98
N ASP A 295 25.84 12.59 -15.76
CA ASP A 295 24.85 11.88 -16.57
C ASP A 295 24.76 12.41 -18.01
N VAL A 296 24.81 11.50 -18.97
CA VAL A 296 24.75 11.82 -20.43
C VAL A 296 23.33 12.13 -20.87
N ALA A 297 22.35 11.59 -20.21
CA ALA A 297 20.94 11.76 -20.54
C ALA A 297 20.11 11.63 -19.25
N VAL A 298 19.06 12.45 -19.16
CA VAL A 298 18.11 12.44 -18.05
C VAL A 298 17.30 11.13 -18.00
N ASP A 299 17.04 10.51 -19.14
CA ASP A 299 16.26 9.28 -19.27
C ASP A 299 17.02 8.28 -20.18
N MET A 300 17.55 7.23 -19.54
CA MET A 300 18.32 6.18 -20.23
C MET A 300 17.43 5.30 -21.13
N GLN A 301 16.13 5.18 -20.85
CA GLN A 301 15.19 4.46 -21.72
C GLN A 301 14.91 5.26 -23.02
N ALA A 302 14.78 6.59 -22.90
CA ALA A 302 14.66 7.45 -24.08
C ALA A 302 15.91 7.37 -24.96
N LEU A 303 17.10 7.41 -24.36
CA LEU A 303 18.38 7.23 -25.06
C LEU A 303 18.47 5.88 -25.75
N ALA A 304 18.01 4.79 -25.10
CA ALA A 304 18.00 3.46 -25.69
C ALA A 304 17.08 3.37 -26.92
N LYS A 305 15.90 4.00 -26.87
CA LYS A 305 14.97 4.11 -28.01
C LYS A 305 15.60 4.85 -29.18
N GLU A 306 16.28 5.95 -28.92
CA GLU A 306 16.99 6.73 -29.95
C GLU A 306 18.13 5.93 -30.59
N LYS A 307 19.01 5.30 -29.79
CA LYS A 307 20.09 4.43 -30.31
C LYS A 307 19.53 3.28 -31.14
N SER A 308 18.48 2.61 -30.67
CA SER A 308 17.83 1.54 -31.43
C SER A 308 17.32 2.01 -32.78
N ARG A 309 16.66 3.19 -32.82
CA ARG A 309 16.17 3.81 -34.07
C ARG A 309 17.31 4.13 -35.04
N MET A 310 18.42 4.68 -34.54
CA MET A 310 19.61 4.98 -35.38
C MET A 310 20.23 3.72 -35.95
N MET A 311 20.31 2.62 -35.18
CA MET A 311 20.84 1.34 -35.66
C MET A 311 19.96 0.72 -36.73
N MET A 312 18.62 0.83 -36.63
CA MET A 312 17.70 0.36 -37.66
C MET A 312 17.85 1.16 -38.99
N LEU A 313 18.09 2.47 -38.88
CA LEU A 313 18.32 3.33 -40.06
C LEU A 313 19.64 3.05 -40.76
N LYS A 314 20.69 2.65 -40.02
CA LYS A 314 22.00 2.27 -40.59
C LYS A 314 22.03 0.88 -41.26
N LYS A 315 21.04 0.03 -40.99
CA LYS A 315 20.88 -1.30 -41.60
C LYS A 315 20.04 -1.29 -42.88
N LYS A 316 19.47 -0.18 -43.26
CA LYS A 316 18.82 0.09 -44.57
C LYS A 316 19.79 0.80 -45.50
#